data_f3fd0cdc6a643a41deb85fb31e77774b
#
_entry.id   f3fd0cdc6a643a41deb85fb31e77774b
#
_cell.length_a   1.000
_cell.length_b   1.000
_cell.length_c   1.000
_cell.angle_alpha   90.00
_cell.angle_beta   90.00
_cell.angle_gamma   90.00
#
_symmetry.space_group_name_H-M   'P 1'
#
loop_
_entity.id
_entity.type
_entity.pdbx_description
1 polymer ?
#
loop_
_entity_poly.entity_id
_entity_poly.type
_entity_poly.pdbx_seq_one_letter_code
_entity_poly.pdbx_strand_id
1 'polypeptide(L)'
;MPFEIHSKEESEKHLIVMGLKHISGNKKWSTFNQSKLLYDFLKPYEKSPREEYINKENELINSLGITKHRLRSMLRVYNLIQLYKLSDYSEQFTPDMVGIFEEIMKKPVLKNWLGWNDSGYFASNKINLERLFSWISKTEVYSEPVDNEDDEEGNDYNNGDDYKELEPIITKSLEIRDLALFIENEHALKVMEDERSLARGLVS
;
A
#
# COMPACT_ATOMS: atom_id res chain seq x y z
N MET A 1 4.42 -39.08 -28.97
CA MET A 1 3.92 -38.43 -27.73
C MET A 1 2.66 -37.70 -28.13
N PRO A 2 1.52 -37.91 -27.47
CA PRO A 2 0.31 -37.16 -27.76
C PRO A 2 0.48 -35.71 -27.30
N PHE A 3 0.20 -34.77 -28.20
CA PHE A 3 0.14 -33.34 -27.84
C PHE A 3 -1.24 -33.11 -27.20
N GLU A 4 -1.25 -32.79 -25.91
CA GLU A 4 -2.45 -32.26 -25.27
C GLU A 4 -2.66 -30.82 -25.76
N ILE A 5 -3.76 -30.59 -26.46
CA ILE A 5 -4.18 -29.25 -26.89
C ILE A 5 -4.95 -28.66 -25.71
N HIS A 6 -4.21 -27.87 -24.89
CA HIS A 6 -4.85 -27.08 -23.84
C HIS A 6 -5.60 -25.89 -24.46
N SER A 7 -6.74 -25.54 -23.89
CA SER A 7 -7.43 -24.31 -24.25
C SER A 7 -6.52 -23.11 -23.92
N LYS A 8 -6.69 -21.96 -24.58
CA LYS A 8 -5.93 -20.74 -24.31
C LYS A 8 -5.99 -20.38 -22.81
N GLU A 9 -7.14 -20.55 -22.19
CA GLU A 9 -7.39 -20.28 -20.77
C GLU A 9 -6.65 -21.26 -19.84
N GLU A 10 -6.57 -22.56 -20.21
CA GLU A 10 -5.78 -23.55 -19.47
C GLU A 10 -4.28 -23.29 -19.62
N SER A 11 -3.83 -22.86 -20.80
CA SER A 11 -2.43 -22.50 -21.03
C SER A 11 -2.00 -21.27 -20.22
N GLU A 12 -2.85 -20.24 -20.11
CA GLU A 12 -2.60 -19.07 -19.28
C GLU A 12 -2.55 -19.43 -17.79
N LYS A 13 -3.49 -20.27 -17.32
CA LYS A 13 -3.49 -20.79 -15.94
C LYS A 13 -2.23 -21.62 -15.65
N HIS A 14 -1.83 -22.47 -16.58
CA HIS A 14 -0.63 -23.30 -16.44
C HIS A 14 0.64 -22.44 -16.39
N LEU A 15 0.73 -21.41 -17.23
CA LEU A 15 1.85 -20.45 -17.21
C LEU A 15 1.94 -19.69 -15.89
N ILE A 16 0.80 -19.26 -15.32
CA ILE A 16 0.76 -18.60 -14.02
C ILE A 16 1.25 -19.55 -12.91
N VAL A 17 0.73 -20.78 -12.87
CA VAL A 17 1.13 -21.80 -11.88
C VAL A 17 2.59 -22.22 -12.07
N MET A 18 3.06 -22.35 -13.29
CA MET A 18 4.47 -22.62 -13.60
C MET A 18 5.36 -21.43 -13.20
N GLY A 19 4.93 -20.20 -13.52
CA GLY A 19 5.60 -18.99 -13.07
C GLY A 19 5.72 -18.94 -11.55
N LEU A 20 4.63 -19.22 -10.84
CA LEU A 20 4.61 -19.28 -9.37
C LEU A 20 5.51 -20.41 -8.81
N LYS A 21 5.57 -21.59 -9.44
CA LYS A 21 6.49 -22.68 -9.04
C LYS A 21 7.96 -22.35 -9.31
N HIS A 22 8.27 -21.72 -10.43
CA HIS A 22 9.63 -21.23 -10.71
C HIS A 22 10.09 -20.15 -9.75
N ILE A 23 9.18 -19.36 -9.21
CA ILE A 23 9.41 -18.31 -8.22
C ILE A 23 9.89 -18.89 -6.89
N SER A 24 9.43 -20.09 -6.52
CA SER A 24 9.87 -20.74 -5.27
C SER A 24 11.29 -21.34 -5.37
N GLY A 25 11.87 -21.48 -6.57
CA GLY A 25 13.08 -22.26 -6.78
C GLY A 25 14.40 -21.50 -6.78
N ASN A 26 14.59 -20.40 -7.51
CA ASN A 26 15.93 -19.84 -7.75
C ASN A 26 16.08 -18.31 -7.79
N LYS A 27 15.03 -17.53 -7.86
CA LYS A 27 15.03 -16.08 -7.62
C LYS A 27 13.86 -15.74 -6.72
N LYS A 28 14.14 -15.24 -5.53
CA LYS A 28 13.09 -14.71 -4.64
C LYS A 28 12.46 -13.50 -5.34
N TRP A 29 11.31 -13.70 -5.94
CA TRP A 29 10.49 -12.59 -6.36
C TRP A 29 10.11 -11.76 -5.14
N SER A 30 10.06 -10.45 -5.32
CA SER A 30 9.59 -9.57 -4.26
C SER A 30 8.16 -9.97 -3.85
N THR A 31 7.83 -9.79 -2.59
CA THR A 31 6.46 -10.02 -2.08
C THR A 31 5.41 -9.30 -2.95
N PHE A 32 5.74 -8.11 -3.44
CA PHE A 32 4.86 -7.35 -4.33
C PHE A 32 4.54 -8.12 -5.63
N ASN A 33 5.56 -8.63 -6.33
CA ASN A 33 5.35 -9.36 -7.58
C ASN A 33 4.58 -10.66 -7.36
N GLN A 34 4.86 -11.36 -6.25
CA GLN A 34 4.10 -12.55 -5.86
C GLN A 34 2.63 -12.19 -5.60
N SER A 35 2.37 -11.14 -4.83
CA SER A 35 1.03 -10.67 -4.51
C SER A 35 0.26 -10.22 -5.75
N LYS A 36 0.93 -9.53 -6.68
CA LYS A 36 0.35 -9.13 -7.96
C LYS A 36 -0.14 -10.34 -8.75
N LEU A 37 0.70 -11.36 -8.87
CA LEU A 37 0.37 -12.55 -9.64
C LEU A 37 -0.81 -13.33 -9.04
N LEU A 38 -0.85 -13.42 -7.69
CA LEU A 38 -1.98 -14.03 -6.97
C LEU A 38 -3.28 -13.25 -7.20
N TYR A 39 -3.21 -11.93 -7.16
CA TYR A 39 -4.33 -11.05 -7.44
C TYR A 39 -4.82 -11.23 -8.88
N ASP A 40 -3.92 -11.16 -9.86
CA ASP A 40 -4.26 -11.29 -11.28
C ASP A 40 -4.93 -12.66 -11.59
N PHE A 41 -4.51 -13.73 -10.88
CA PHE A 41 -5.15 -15.03 -10.99
C PHE A 41 -6.59 -15.06 -10.42
N LEU A 42 -6.82 -14.41 -9.29
CA LEU A 42 -8.12 -14.45 -8.60
C LEU A 42 -9.10 -13.39 -9.11
N LYS A 43 -8.61 -12.29 -9.68
CA LYS A 43 -9.43 -11.16 -10.15
C LYS A 43 -10.57 -11.56 -11.09
N PRO A 44 -10.41 -12.44 -12.07
CA PRO A 44 -11.51 -12.86 -12.93
C PRO A 44 -12.69 -13.49 -12.18
N TYR A 45 -12.42 -14.06 -11.00
CA TYR A 45 -13.41 -14.77 -10.17
C TYR A 45 -14.04 -13.92 -9.08
N GLU A 46 -13.64 -12.64 -8.91
CA GLU A 46 -14.19 -11.75 -7.87
C GLU A 46 -15.71 -11.55 -7.98
N LYS A 47 -16.24 -11.61 -9.22
CA LYS A 47 -17.67 -11.48 -9.50
C LYS A 47 -18.39 -12.82 -9.66
N SER A 48 -17.66 -13.91 -9.56
CA SER A 48 -18.22 -15.26 -9.62
C SER A 48 -18.96 -15.64 -8.34
N PRO A 49 -19.82 -16.68 -8.37
CA PRO A 49 -20.37 -17.23 -7.14
C PRO A 49 -19.28 -17.54 -6.11
N ARG A 50 -19.60 -17.29 -4.84
CA ARG A 50 -18.62 -17.44 -3.74
C ARG A 50 -17.93 -18.81 -3.71
N GLU A 51 -18.65 -19.85 -4.09
CA GLU A 51 -18.12 -21.21 -4.14
C GLU A 51 -17.02 -21.34 -5.20
N GLU A 52 -17.21 -20.77 -6.37
CA GLU A 52 -16.22 -20.78 -7.45
C GLU A 52 -14.95 -20.03 -7.04
N TYR A 53 -15.09 -18.86 -6.45
CA TYR A 53 -13.94 -18.09 -5.91
C TYR A 53 -13.16 -18.91 -4.87
N ILE A 54 -13.86 -19.57 -3.93
CA ILE A 54 -13.23 -20.40 -2.90
C ILE A 54 -12.49 -21.58 -3.53
N ASN A 55 -13.06 -22.20 -4.56
CA ASN A 55 -12.41 -23.30 -5.26
C ASN A 55 -11.12 -22.85 -5.93
N LYS A 56 -11.10 -21.67 -6.55
CA LYS A 56 -9.91 -21.09 -7.14
C LYS A 56 -8.87 -20.65 -6.11
N GLU A 57 -9.31 -20.10 -4.96
CA GLU A 57 -8.44 -19.83 -3.82
C GLU A 57 -7.74 -21.11 -3.33
N ASN A 58 -8.48 -22.20 -3.19
CA ASN A 58 -7.95 -23.50 -2.75
C ASN A 58 -7.02 -24.14 -3.80
N GLU A 59 -7.33 -24.01 -5.09
CA GLU A 59 -6.46 -24.45 -6.18
C GLU A 59 -5.08 -23.78 -6.10
N LEU A 60 -5.04 -22.45 -5.89
CA LEU A 60 -3.80 -21.69 -5.70
C LEU A 60 -3.04 -22.15 -4.47
N ILE A 61 -3.71 -22.27 -3.33
CA ILE A 61 -3.13 -22.69 -2.05
C ILE A 61 -2.42 -24.04 -2.24
N ASN A 62 -3.11 -25.01 -2.84
CA ASN A 62 -2.57 -26.35 -3.04
C ASN A 62 -1.42 -26.35 -4.05
N SER A 63 -1.53 -25.60 -5.14
CA SER A 63 -0.50 -25.54 -6.20
C SER A 63 0.79 -24.88 -5.73
N LEU A 64 0.70 -23.92 -4.81
CA LEU A 64 1.84 -23.16 -4.30
C LEU A 64 2.40 -23.69 -2.99
N GLY A 65 1.68 -24.59 -2.31
CA GLY A 65 2.04 -25.04 -0.99
C GLY A 65 2.06 -23.92 0.07
N ILE A 66 1.22 -22.90 -0.10
CA ILE A 66 1.09 -21.79 0.85
C ILE A 66 -0.17 -21.97 1.71
N THR A 67 -0.21 -21.30 2.86
CA THR A 67 -1.40 -21.29 3.69
C THR A 67 -2.42 -20.26 3.19
N LYS A 68 -3.70 -20.50 3.49
CA LYS A 68 -4.77 -19.52 3.22
C LYS A 68 -4.51 -18.17 3.89
N HIS A 69 -3.98 -18.20 5.10
CA HIS A 69 -3.60 -16.98 5.82
C HIS A 69 -2.54 -16.18 5.05
N ARG A 70 -1.50 -16.86 4.53
CA ARG A 70 -0.44 -16.21 3.74
C ARG A 70 -0.99 -15.62 2.45
N LEU A 71 -1.81 -16.37 1.71
CA LEU A 71 -2.46 -15.87 0.50
C LEU A 71 -3.24 -14.58 0.78
N ARG A 72 -4.12 -14.62 1.78
CA ARG A 72 -4.94 -13.45 2.15
C ARG A 72 -4.10 -12.27 2.65
N SER A 73 -3.03 -12.53 3.39
CA SER A 73 -2.09 -11.48 3.79
C SER A 73 -1.48 -10.77 2.59
N MET A 74 -1.03 -11.53 1.60
CA MET A 74 -0.45 -10.98 0.38
C MET A 74 -1.47 -10.18 -0.44
N LEU A 75 -2.71 -10.66 -0.54
CA LEU A 75 -3.80 -9.94 -1.23
C LEU A 75 -4.16 -8.62 -0.53
N ARG A 76 -4.20 -8.59 0.81
CA ARG A 76 -4.42 -7.35 1.59
C ARG A 76 -3.36 -6.30 1.25
N VAL A 77 -2.09 -6.69 1.32
CA VAL A 77 -0.96 -5.78 1.03
C VAL A 77 -1.05 -5.26 -0.41
N TYR A 78 -1.31 -6.15 -1.37
CA TYR A 78 -1.42 -5.75 -2.77
C TYR A 78 -2.57 -4.76 -2.98
N ASN A 79 -3.76 -5.03 -2.41
CA ASN A 79 -4.90 -4.14 -2.54
C ASN A 79 -4.68 -2.78 -1.86
N LEU A 80 -4.01 -2.72 -0.69
CA LEU A 80 -3.65 -1.45 -0.07
C LEU A 80 -2.70 -0.65 -0.96
N ILE A 81 -1.72 -1.32 -1.59
CA ILE A 81 -0.83 -0.68 -2.57
C ILE A 81 -1.62 -0.19 -3.80
N GLN A 82 -2.64 -0.93 -4.27
CA GLN A 82 -3.48 -0.44 -5.36
C GLN A 82 -4.26 0.81 -4.96
N LEU A 83 -4.76 0.91 -3.72
CA LEU A 83 -5.41 2.12 -3.21
C LEU A 83 -4.42 3.30 -3.17
N TYR A 84 -3.17 3.06 -2.75
CA TYR A 84 -2.11 4.07 -2.79
C TYR A 84 -1.83 4.55 -4.22
N LYS A 85 -1.78 3.63 -5.19
CA LYS A 85 -1.57 3.97 -6.61
C LYS A 85 -2.76 4.66 -7.28
N LEU A 86 -3.89 4.76 -6.60
CA LEU A 86 -5.06 5.54 -7.02
C LEU A 86 -5.17 6.87 -6.29
N SER A 87 -4.28 7.16 -5.33
CA SER A 87 -4.23 8.44 -4.59
C SER A 87 -3.36 9.46 -5.31
N ASP A 88 -3.36 10.68 -4.79
CA ASP A 88 -2.54 11.80 -5.28
C ASP A 88 -1.03 11.54 -5.13
N TYR A 89 -0.66 10.52 -4.34
CA TYR A 89 0.73 10.13 -4.09
C TYR A 89 1.23 9.00 -5.01
N SER A 90 0.46 8.60 -6.00
CA SER A 90 0.71 7.42 -6.86
C SER A 90 2.10 7.37 -7.48
N GLU A 91 2.62 8.51 -7.92
CA GLU A 91 3.94 8.66 -8.55
C GLU A 91 5.11 8.38 -7.59
N GLN A 92 4.88 8.46 -6.29
CA GLN A 92 5.91 8.27 -5.26
C GLN A 92 6.09 6.81 -4.86
N PHE A 93 5.26 5.89 -5.38
CA PHE A 93 5.37 4.48 -5.03
C PHE A 93 6.71 3.88 -5.47
N THR A 94 7.45 3.32 -4.52
CA THR A 94 8.66 2.53 -4.78
C THR A 94 8.53 1.12 -4.20
N PRO A 95 9.25 0.12 -4.74
CA PRO A 95 9.26 -1.23 -4.19
C PRO A 95 9.70 -1.31 -2.72
N ASP A 96 10.49 -0.36 -2.24
CA ASP A 96 10.97 -0.33 -0.85
C ASP A 96 9.84 -0.02 0.14
N MET A 97 8.79 0.67 -0.31
CA MET A 97 7.60 0.95 0.50
C MET A 97 6.77 -0.30 0.83
N VAL A 98 6.96 -1.42 0.11
CA VAL A 98 6.17 -2.65 0.33
C VAL A 98 6.22 -3.12 1.77
N GLY A 99 7.38 -3.00 2.43
CA GLY A 99 7.54 -3.33 3.84
C GLY A 99 6.66 -2.51 4.79
N ILE A 100 6.40 -1.23 4.45
CA ILE A 100 5.49 -0.34 5.19
C ILE A 100 4.05 -0.88 5.07
N PHE A 101 3.57 -1.16 3.86
CA PHE A 101 2.23 -1.71 3.62
C PHE A 101 2.03 -3.09 4.26
N GLU A 102 3.07 -3.94 4.25
CA GLU A 102 3.05 -5.23 4.97
C GLU A 102 2.85 -5.03 6.47
N GLU A 103 3.57 -4.09 7.08
CA GLU A 103 3.49 -3.85 8.51
C GLU A 103 2.14 -3.22 8.90
N ILE A 104 1.58 -2.31 8.10
CA ILE A 104 0.22 -1.77 8.28
C ILE A 104 -0.80 -2.92 8.33
N MET A 105 -0.76 -3.83 7.37
CA MET A 105 -1.73 -4.94 7.27
C MET A 105 -1.53 -6.02 8.36
N LYS A 106 -0.40 -6.04 9.05
CA LYS A 106 -0.17 -6.91 10.23
C LYS A 106 -0.79 -6.35 11.51
N LYS A 107 -1.09 -5.05 11.59
CA LYS A 107 -1.59 -4.40 12.80
C LYS A 107 -3.12 -4.33 12.81
N PRO A 108 -3.80 -5.08 13.70
CA PRO A 108 -5.27 -5.03 13.79
C PRO A 108 -5.80 -3.63 14.07
N VAL A 109 -5.14 -2.86 14.95
CA VAL A 109 -5.54 -1.50 15.31
C VAL A 109 -5.54 -0.57 14.10
N LEU A 110 -4.51 -0.63 13.23
CA LEU A 110 -4.44 0.16 12.01
C LEU A 110 -5.51 -0.27 11.00
N LYS A 111 -5.76 -1.57 10.85
CA LYS A 111 -6.86 -2.06 10.00
C LYS A 111 -8.22 -1.55 10.47
N ASN A 112 -8.47 -1.59 11.77
CA ASN A 112 -9.71 -1.08 12.35
C ASN A 112 -9.83 0.43 12.13
N TRP A 113 -8.77 1.19 12.37
CA TRP A 113 -8.72 2.64 12.16
C TRP A 113 -8.97 3.03 10.69
N LEU A 114 -8.48 2.23 9.73
CA LEU A 114 -8.76 2.39 8.31
C LEU A 114 -10.18 1.91 7.92
N GLY A 115 -10.91 1.23 8.80
CA GLY A 115 -12.14 0.55 8.46
C GLY A 115 -11.92 -0.53 7.38
N TRP A 116 -10.81 -1.29 7.50
CA TRP A 116 -10.44 -2.29 6.52
C TRP A 116 -11.42 -3.46 6.46
N ASN A 117 -11.89 -3.77 5.25
CA ASN A 117 -12.77 -4.90 4.99
C ASN A 117 -12.01 -6.02 4.28
N ASP A 118 -11.85 -7.16 4.96
CA ASP A 118 -11.14 -8.33 4.42
C ASP A 118 -11.91 -9.08 3.32
N SER A 119 -13.23 -8.87 3.20
CA SER A 119 -14.03 -9.56 2.18
C SER A 119 -13.96 -8.86 0.82
N GLY A 120 -13.76 -7.54 0.81
CA GLY A 120 -13.68 -6.74 -0.40
C GLY A 120 -12.32 -6.07 -0.60
N TYR A 121 -11.38 -6.26 0.33
CA TYR A 121 -10.05 -5.65 0.29
C TYR A 121 -10.06 -4.13 0.08
N PHE A 122 -10.90 -3.42 0.81
CA PHE A 122 -11.01 -1.96 0.76
C PHE A 122 -11.00 -1.34 2.14
N ALA A 123 -10.63 -0.04 2.20
CA ALA A 123 -10.74 0.79 3.38
C ALA A 123 -12.02 1.64 3.28
N SER A 124 -12.89 1.57 4.29
CA SER A 124 -14.14 2.35 4.34
C SER A 124 -13.90 3.77 4.84
N ASN A 125 -12.90 3.98 5.69
CA ASN A 125 -12.51 5.30 6.19
C ASN A 125 -11.51 5.97 5.24
N LYS A 126 -12.03 6.71 4.26
CA LYS A 126 -11.20 7.39 3.25
C LYS A 126 -10.33 8.49 3.86
N ILE A 127 -10.83 9.22 4.86
CA ILE A 127 -10.08 10.29 5.52
C ILE A 127 -8.82 9.72 6.17
N ASN A 128 -8.96 8.64 6.94
CA ASN A 128 -7.83 7.99 7.57
C ASN A 128 -6.87 7.36 6.55
N LEU A 129 -7.40 6.88 5.43
CA LEU A 129 -6.57 6.34 4.35
C LEU A 129 -5.70 7.44 3.72
N GLU A 130 -6.27 8.60 3.43
CA GLU A 130 -5.56 9.77 2.90
C GLU A 130 -4.52 10.29 3.89
N ARG A 131 -4.87 10.40 5.18
CA ARG A 131 -3.90 10.76 6.25
C ARG A 131 -2.72 9.79 6.27
N LEU A 132 -2.99 8.47 6.26
CA LEU A 132 -1.92 7.47 6.23
C LEU A 132 -1.01 7.64 5.02
N PHE A 133 -1.60 7.87 3.84
CA PHE A 133 -0.83 8.04 2.62
C PHE A 133 0.00 9.33 2.63
N SER A 134 -0.50 10.42 3.19
CA SER A 134 0.27 11.66 3.36
C SER A 134 1.45 11.49 4.33
N TRP A 135 1.33 10.64 5.35
CA TRP A 135 2.43 10.40 6.30
C TRP A 135 3.58 9.58 5.72
N ILE A 136 3.30 8.73 4.75
CA ILE A 136 4.30 7.87 4.08
C ILE A 136 4.79 8.44 2.75
N SER A 137 4.35 9.65 2.40
CA SER A 137 4.66 10.34 1.15
C SER A 137 5.21 11.72 1.41
N LYS A 138 5.92 12.27 0.43
CA LYS A 138 6.24 13.70 0.40
C LYS A 138 4.95 14.49 0.16
N THR A 139 4.85 15.62 0.80
CA THR A 139 3.71 16.54 0.68
C THR A 139 4.22 17.94 0.33
N GLU A 140 3.41 18.72 -0.36
CA GLU A 140 3.72 20.12 -0.65
C GLU A 140 2.88 21.02 0.27
N VAL A 141 3.52 22.03 0.83
CA VAL A 141 2.84 23.06 1.62
C VAL A 141 3.14 24.41 0.98
N TYR A 142 2.11 25.19 0.78
CA TYR A 142 2.24 26.58 0.34
C TYR A 142 3.00 27.38 1.41
N SER A 143 4.14 27.95 1.06
CA SER A 143 4.82 28.93 1.91
C SER A 143 4.30 30.31 1.55
N GLU A 144 3.67 30.99 2.53
CA GLU A 144 3.34 32.40 2.33
C GLU A 144 4.60 33.18 1.98
N PRO A 145 4.55 34.07 0.96
CA PRO A 145 5.71 34.93 0.66
C PRO A 145 6.07 35.72 1.91
N VAL A 146 7.34 35.66 2.28
CA VAL A 146 7.85 36.48 3.38
C VAL A 146 7.88 37.91 2.84
N ASP A 147 6.97 38.77 3.34
CA ASP A 147 7.00 40.19 3.08
C ASP A 147 8.31 40.76 3.69
N ASN A 148 9.35 40.82 2.91
CA ASN A 148 10.56 41.55 3.27
C ASN A 148 10.26 43.05 3.03
N GLU A 149 9.88 43.76 4.09
CA GLU A 149 9.55 45.19 4.05
C GLU A 149 10.77 46.09 3.69
N ASP A 150 11.97 45.52 3.46
CA ASP A 150 13.22 46.27 3.30
C ASP A 150 13.86 46.31 1.91
N ASP A 151 13.22 45.72 0.85
CA ASP A 151 13.78 45.73 -0.50
C ASP A 151 13.19 46.85 -1.39
N GLU A 152 13.74 48.09 -1.26
CA GLU A 152 13.45 49.23 -2.15
C GLU A 152 14.09 49.12 -3.56
N GLU A 153 14.60 47.99 -3.99
CA GLU A 153 15.10 47.81 -5.35
C GLU A 153 14.24 46.84 -6.15
N GLY A 154 13.50 47.43 -7.10
CA GLY A 154 12.59 46.73 -8.00
C GLY A 154 13.25 45.59 -8.75
N ASN A 155 13.05 44.38 -8.21
CA ASN A 155 13.39 43.13 -8.87
C ASN A 155 12.11 42.39 -9.22
N ASP A 156 12.09 41.98 -10.48
CA ASP A 156 11.07 41.21 -11.20
C ASP A 156 10.36 40.20 -10.26
N TYR A 157 9.06 40.41 -10.03
CA TYR A 157 8.21 39.49 -9.27
C TYR A 157 8.20 38.15 -9.97
N ASN A 158 9.08 37.29 -9.56
CA ASN A 158 8.99 35.87 -9.87
C ASN A 158 7.82 35.31 -9.04
N ASN A 159 6.60 35.45 -9.58
CA ASN A 159 5.35 34.91 -9.04
C ASN A 159 5.34 33.38 -9.22
N GLY A 160 6.38 32.70 -8.74
CA GLY A 160 6.36 31.28 -8.53
C GLY A 160 5.74 31.02 -7.16
N ASP A 161 4.55 30.39 -7.14
CA ASP A 161 4.00 29.86 -5.92
C ASP A 161 5.10 29.03 -5.22
N ASP A 162 5.60 29.53 -4.09
CA ASP A 162 6.68 28.88 -3.33
C ASP A 162 6.08 27.69 -2.58
N TYR A 163 6.01 26.52 -3.23
CA TYR A 163 5.65 25.27 -2.58
C TYR A 163 6.91 24.67 -1.94
N LYS A 164 6.84 24.47 -0.63
CA LYS A 164 7.86 23.75 0.11
C LYS A 164 7.51 22.27 0.15
N GLU A 165 8.38 21.45 -0.41
CA GLU A 165 8.29 20.00 -0.29
C GLU A 165 8.66 19.57 1.15
N LEU A 166 7.80 18.75 1.76
CA LEU A 166 8.00 18.18 3.09
C LEU A 166 8.26 16.68 2.97
N GLU A 167 9.30 16.19 3.64
CA GLU A 167 9.64 14.79 3.68
C GLU A 167 8.57 13.94 4.39
N PRO A 168 8.43 12.63 4.08
CA PRO A 168 7.51 11.75 4.77
C PRO A 168 7.76 11.70 6.29
N ILE A 169 6.70 11.60 7.08
CA ILE A 169 6.80 11.39 8.53
C ILE A 169 7.25 9.95 8.84
N ILE A 170 6.82 9.02 7.99
CA ILE A 170 7.07 7.58 8.13
C ILE A 170 7.82 7.10 6.89
N THR A 171 9.02 6.60 7.09
CA THR A 171 9.92 6.15 6.02
C THR A 171 10.27 4.65 6.13
N LYS A 172 9.99 4.04 7.30
CA LYS A 172 10.38 2.66 7.60
C LYS A 172 9.22 1.86 8.16
N SER A 173 9.20 0.57 7.85
CA SER A 173 8.19 -0.35 8.38
C SER A 173 8.19 -0.46 9.92
N LEU A 174 9.33 -0.21 10.57
CA LEU A 174 9.43 -0.22 12.03
C LEU A 174 8.59 0.90 12.65
N GLU A 175 8.57 2.08 12.03
CA GLU A 175 7.83 3.27 12.49
C GLU A 175 6.30 3.05 12.48
N ILE A 176 5.80 2.12 11.66
CA ILE A 176 4.39 1.68 11.69
C ILE A 176 4.03 1.00 13.01
N ARG A 177 5.00 0.38 13.69
CA ARG A 177 4.77 -0.24 15.01
C ARG A 177 4.57 0.83 16.07
N ASP A 178 5.34 1.89 15.98
CA ASP A 178 5.24 3.03 16.90
C ASP A 178 3.94 3.79 16.67
N LEU A 179 3.59 4.06 15.41
CA LEU A 179 2.29 4.65 15.05
C LEU A 179 1.11 3.84 15.63
N ALA A 180 1.18 2.51 15.56
CA ALA A 180 0.13 1.64 16.05
C ALA A 180 -0.13 1.75 17.57
N LEU A 181 0.79 2.33 18.34
CA LEU A 181 0.65 2.52 19.79
C LEU A 181 -0.31 3.67 20.13
N PHE A 182 -0.41 4.67 19.26
CA PHE A 182 -1.22 5.87 19.52
C PHE A 182 -2.20 6.23 18.39
N ILE A 183 -2.38 5.36 17.39
CA ILE A 183 -3.23 5.65 16.20
C ILE A 183 -4.69 5.99 16.56
N GLU A 184 -5.19 5.59 17.71
CA GLU A 184 -6.54 5.90 18.19
C GLU A 184 -6.58 7.19 19.05
N ASN A 185 -5.43 7.82 19.31
CA ASN A 185 -5.31 9.07 20.06
C ASN A 185 -5.22 10.25 19.09
N GLU A 186 -6.33 10.94 18.84
CA GLU A 186 -6.38 12.07 17.90
C GLU A 186 -5.48 13.25 18.34
N HIS A 187 -5.27 13.45 19.64
CA HIS A 187 -4.35 14.48 20.12
C HIS A 187 -2.90 14.14 19.72
N ALA A 188 -2.48 12.89 19.94
CA ALA A 188 -1.15 12.42 19.56
C ALA A 188 -0.93 12.48 18.04
N LEU A 189 -1.96 12.12 17.26
CA LEU A 189 -1.90 12.23 15.80
C LEU A 189 -1.73 13.68 15.35
N LYS A 190 -2.48 14.61 15.97
CA LYS A 190 -2.36 16.02 15.65
C LYS A 190 -0.96 16.57 15.98
N VAL A 191 -0.41 16.23 17.14
CA VAL A 191 0.97 16.63 17.50
C VAL A 191 1.99 16.07 16.52
N MET A 192 1.83 14.80 16.11
CA MET A 192 2.70 14.17 15.11
C MET A 192 2.63 14.91 13.76
N GLU A 193 1.43 15.30 13.33
CA GLU A 193 1.20 16.01 12.07
C GLU A 193 1.75 17.44 12.11
N ASP A 194 1.42 18.19 13.17
CA ASP A 194 1.84 19.59 13.34
C ASP A 194 3.37 19.74 13.43
N GLU A 195 4.01 18.83 14.17
CA GLU A 195 5.47 18.83 14.34
C GLU A 195 6.20 17.95 13.31
N ARG A 196 5.46 17.28 12.43
CA ARG A 196 5.96 16.32 11.43
C ARG A 196 6.95 15.30 12.02
N SER A 197 6.62 14.77 13.20
CA SER A 197 7.49 13.90 13.96
C SER A 197 6.73 12.78 14.65
N LEU A 198 6.98 11.53 14.24
CA LEU A 198 6.41 10.35 14.89
C LEU A 198 6.77 10.27 16.38
N ALA A 199 8.02 10.66 16.74
CA ALA A 199 8.50 10.64 18.12
C ALA A 199 7.70 11.59 19.02
N ARG A 200 7.18 12.70 18.49
CA ARG A 200 6.36 13.65 19.25
C ARG A 200 4.97 13.09 19.54
N GLY A 201 4.36 12.36 18.60
CA GLY A 201 3.11 11.65 18.84
C GLY A 201 3.21 10.58 19.92
N LEU A 202 4.37 9.92 20.06
CA LEU A 202 4.59 8.89 21.08
C LEU A 202 4.64 9.42 22.52
N VAL A 203 5.01 10.68 22.72
CA VAL A 203 5.20 11.28 24.06
C VAL A 203 4.07 12.24 24.44
N SER A 204 3.11 12.45 23.57
CA SER A 204 1.92 13.29 23.78
C SER A 204 0.72 12.46 24.21
#